data_e6126e02b62d58138a42d25cac4fc8d3
#
_entry.id   e6126e02b62d58138a42d25cac4fc8d3
#
_cell.length_a   1.000
_cell.length_b   1.000
_cell.length_c   1.000
_cell.angle_alpha   90.00
_cell.angle_beta   90.00
_cell.angle_gamma   90.00
#
_symmetry.space_group_name_H-M   'P 1'
#
loop_
_entity.id
_entity.type
_entity.pdbx_description
1 polymer ?
#
loop_
_entity_poly.entity_id
_entity_poly.type
_entity_poly.pdbx_seq_one_letter_code
_entity_poly.pdbx_strand_id
1 'polypeptide(L)'
;LALAAAVTRAMGHLSIVGLGGGTLPVGFFRQAYEVSGATTYWSTLPELMDVIALARAGRISAEVTTFPLADAMTAYRRMQEGTLEGRAVIVPG
;
A
#
# COMPACT_ATOMS: atom_id res chain seq x y z
N LEU A 1 -7.13 -9.58 -4.22
CA LEU A 1 -7.76 -10.21 -3.05
C LEU A 1 -7.99 -11.71 -3.25
N ALA A 2 -8.62 -12.15 -4.36
CA ALA A 2 -8.93 -13.57 -4.60
C ALA A 2 -7.69 -14.48 -4.57
N LEU A 3 -6.60 -14.08 -5.24
CA LEU A 3 -5.35 -14.84 -5.22
C LEU A 3 -4.76 -14.94 -3.80
N ALA A 4 -4.74 -13.83 -3.07
CA ALA A 4 -4.24 -13.83 -1.69
C ALA A 4 -5.05 -14.81 -0.80
N ALA A 5 -6.38 -14.80 -0.94
CA ALA A 5 -7.23 -15.75 -0.22
C ALA A 5 -6.96 -17.21 -0.62
N ALA A 6 -6.76 -17.47 -1.92
CA ALA A 6 -6.53 -18.83 -2.44
C ALA A 6 -5.20 -19.45 -1.94
N VAL A 7 -4.18 -18.64 -1.69
CA VAL A 7 -2.87 -19.10 -1.23
C VAL A 7 -2.70 -19.04 0.29
N THR A 8 -3.69 -18.53 1.01
CA THR A 8 -3.64 -18.46 2.46
C THR A 8 -3.96 -19.84 3.07
N ARG A 9 -3.06 -20.36 3.89
CA ARG A 9 -3.24 -21.63 4.58
C ARG A 9 -4.35 -21.56 5.64
N ALA A 10 -4.84 -22.70 6.08
CA ALA A 10 -5.72 -22.78 7.25
C ALA A 10 -5.12 -22.05 8.46
N MET A 11 -5.97 -21.39 9.24
CA MET A 11 -5.59 -20.52 10.37
C MET A 11 -4.69 -19.34 9.98
N GLY A 12 -4.59 -19.02 8.69
CA GLY A 12 -3.83 -17.89 8.20
C GLY A 12 -4.55 -16.56 8.39
N HIS A 13 -3.83 -15.46 8.21
CA HIS A 13 -4.38 -14.11 8.31
C HIS A 13 -4.11 -13.31 7.05
N LEU A 14 -5.12 -12.61 6.56
CA LEU A 14 -5.05 -11.69 5.44
C LEU A 14 -5.09 -10.24 5.95
N SER A 15 -3.98 -9.53 5.82
CA SER A 15 -3.96 -8.08 6.05
C SER A 15 -4.17 -7.36 4.73
N ILE A 16 -5.24 -6.58 4.64
CA ILE A 16 -5.56 -5.79 3.45
C ILE A 16 -5.05 -4.37 3.66
N VAL A 17 -4.05 -4.00 2.88
CA VAL A 17 -3.38 -2.70 2.95
C VAL A 17 -3.66 -1.93 1.67
N GLY A 18 -4.05 -0.67 1.82
CA GLY A 18 -4.33 0.22 0.69
C GLY A 18 -5.81 0.29 0.31
N LEU A 19 -6.12 1.24 -0.55
CA LEU A 19 -7.47 1.62 -0.94
C LEU A 19 -7.81 1.30 -2.41
N GLY A 20 -7.19 0.26 -2.96
CA GLY A 20 -7.35 -0.12 -4.38
C GLY A 20 -8.74 -0.67 -4.76
N GLY A 21 -9.66 -0.73 -3.82
CA GLY A 21 -11.00 -1.28 -4.04
C GLY A 21 -11.02 -2.80 -4.14
N GLY A 22 -12.17 -3.32 -4.55
CA GLY A 22 -12.42 -4.74 -4.68
C GLY A 22 -13.11 -5.34 -3.45
N THR A 23 -13.63 -6.56 -3.61
CA THR A 23 -14.32 -7.32 -2.57
C THR A 23 -13.72 -8.70 -2.43
N LEU A 24 -13.76 -9.22 -1.23
CA LEU A 24 -13.43 -10.61 -0.93
C LEU A 24 -14.69 -11.27 -0.35
N PRO A 25 -15.39 -12.12 -1.11
CA PRO A 25 -16.52 -12.86 -0.58
C PRO A 25 -16.03 -13.91 0.42
N VAL A 26 -16.61 -13.89 1.62
CA VAL A 26 -16.29 -14.83 2.70
C VAL A 26 -17.44 -15.82 2.86
N GLY A 27 -17.12 -17.10 3.01
CA GLY A 27 -18.13 -18.13 3.21
C GLY A 27 -17.51 -19.50 3.37
N PHE A 28 -18.32 -20.47 3.84
CA PHE A 28 -17.89 -21.85 3.92
C PHE A 28 -17.40 -22.36 2.55
N PHE A 29 -16.29 -23.07 2.54
CA PHE A 29 -15.64 -23.64 1.35
C PHE A 29 -15.10 -22.63 0.33
N ARG A 30 -15.11 -21.32 0.65
CA ARG A 30 -14.48 -20.28 -0.19
C ARG A 30 -13.04 -20.01 0.19
N GLN A 31 -12.73 -20.09 1.46
CA GLN A 31 -11.39 -19.95 2.01
C GLN A 31 -10.99 -21.24 2.73
N ALA A 32 -9.71 -21.40 3.05
CA ALA A 32 -9.26 -22.43 3.98
C ALA A 32 -9.91 -22.22 5.37
N TYR A 33 -9.94 -23.26 6.18
CA TYR A 33 -10.57 -23.19 7.49
C TYR A 33 -9.91 -22.16 8.41
N GLU A 34 -10.73 -21.44 9.15
CA GLU A 34 -10.32 -20.47 10.19
C GLU A 34 -9.38 -19.35 9.66
N VAL A 35 -9.45 -19.03 8.38
CA VAL A 35 -8.79 -17.86 7.83
C VAL A 35 -9.48 -16.61 8.36
N SER A 36 -8.69 -15.69 8.89
CA SER A 36 -9.15 -14.36 9.30
C SER A 36 -8.65 -13.28 8.33
N GLY A 37 -9.34 -12.15 8.30
CA GLY A 37 -8.92 -11.02 7.48
C GLY A 37 -9.26 -9.70 8.16
N ALA A 38 -8.39 -8.71 7.98
CA ALA A 38 -8.64 -7.36 8.48
C ALA A 38 -8.10 -6.31 7.50
N THR A 39 -8.78 -5.19 7.45
CA THR A 39 -8.25 -3.99 6.80
C THR A 39 -7.36 -3.24 7.79
N THR A 40 -6.25 -2.70 7.29
CA THR A 40 -5.43 -1.77 8.07
C THR A 40 -5.90 -0.34 7.79
N TYR A 41 -5.83 0.50 8.79
CA TYR A 41 -6.25 1.89 8.68
C TYR A 41 -5.20 2.81 9.29
N TRP A 42 -4.48 3.51 8.41
CA TRP A 42 -3.45 4.49 8.77
C TRP A 42 -2.40 3.96 9.76
N SER A 43 -1.64 4.85 10.34
CA SER A 43 -0.65 4.57 11.36
C SER A 43 -0.72 5.61 12.47
N THR A 44 -0.08 5.32 13.57
CA THR A 44 0.11 6.24 14.69
C THR A 44 1.34 7.11 14.48
N LEU A 45 1.44 8.21 15.21
CA LEU A 45 2.64 9.05 15.18
C LEU A 45 3.92 8.31 15.63
N PRO A 46 3.92 7.48 16.68
CA PRO A 46 5.08 6.65 17.03
C PRO A 46 5.54 5.74 15.88
N GLU A 47 4.62 5.05 15.21
CA GLU A 47 4.96 4.19 14.06
C GLU A 47 5.58 4.99 12.90
N LEU A 48 5.08 6.20 12.63
CA LEU A 48 5.70 7.09 11.65
C LEU A 48 7.14 7.47 12.05
N MET A 49 7.38 7.75 13.33
CA MET A 49 8.72 8.03 13.83
C MET A 49 9.66 6.84 13.65
N ASP A 50 9.19 5.62 13.89
CA ASP A 50 9.95 4.38 13.66
C ASP A 50 10.30 4.21 12.17
N VAL A 51 9.34 4.44 11.28
CA VAL A 51 9.57 4.40 9.82
C VAL A 51 10.60 5.44 9.40
N ILE A 52 10.54 6.65 9.92
CA ILE A 52 11.54 7.70 9.65
C ILE A 52 12.93 7.27 10.16
N ALA A 53 13.01 6.68 11.35
CA ALA A 53 14.27 6.19 11.91
C ALA A 53 14.87 5.08 11.02
N LEU A 54 14.05 4.15 10.55
CA LEU A 54 14.49 3.09 9.62
C LEU A 54 14.99 3.67 8.28
N ALA A 55 14.29 4.67 7.74
CA ALA A 55 14.71 5.35 6.51
C ALA A 55 16.05 6.07 6.68
N ARG A 56 16.21 6.81 7.79
CA ARG A 56 17.49 7.48 8.13
C ARG A 56 18.66 6.51 8.31
N ALA A 57 18.37 5.32 8.83
CA ALA A 57 19.36 4.25 8.96
C ALA A 57 19.64 3.50 7.64
N GLY A 58 19.00 3.88 6.54
CA GLY A 58 19.15 3.22 5.24
C GLY A 58 18.56 1.80 5.19
N ARG A 59 17.68 1.46 6.15
CA ARG A 59 17.05 0.13 6.24
C ARG A 59 15.86 -0.02 5.32
N ILE A 60 15.23 1.09 4.95
CA ILE A 60 14.13 1.18 4.00
C ILE A 60 14.34 2.39 3.10
N SER A 61 13.87 2.31 1.88
CA SER A 61 13.85 3.41 0.91
C SER A 61 12.54 3.41 0.15
N ALA A 62 12.18 4.55 -0.41
CA ALA A 62 11.06 4.69 -1.33
C ALA A 62 11.58 5.17 -2.68
N GLU A 63 11.06 4.58 -3.76
CA GLU A 63 11.24 5.13 -5.09
C GLU A 63 10.48 6.45 -5.19
N VAL A 64 11.20 7.51 -5.54
CA VAL A 64 10.65 8.87 -5.60
C VAL A 64 10.97 9.51 -6.93
N THR A 65 9.95 10.03 -7.60
CA THR A 65 10.09 10.92 -8.75
C THR A 65 9.69 12.33 -8.34
N THR A 66 10.60 13.28 -8.43
CA THR A 66 10.34 14.68 -8.08
C THR A 66 9.81 15.48 -9.26
N PHE A 67 8.87 16.36 -9.01
CA PHE A 67 8.30 17.30 -9.98
C PHE A 67 8.31 18.70 -9.40
N PRO A 68 8.64 19.73 -10.18
CA PRO A 68 8.41 21.11 -9.76
C PRO A 68 6.90 21.39 -9.63
N LEU A 69 6.53 22.39 -8.86
CA LEU A 69 5.13 22.75 -8.65
C LEU A 69 4.37 23.00 -9.96
N ALA A 70 5.03 23.59 -10.94
CA ALA A 70 4.44 23.84 -12.27
C ALA A 70 4.01 22.55 -12.99
N ASP A 71 4.65 21.42 -12.70
CA ASP A 71 4.39 20.13 -13.33
C ASP A 71 3.49 19.20 -12.48
N ALA A 72 2.87 19.70 -11.42
CA ALA A 72 2.00 18.91 -10.54
C ALA A 72 0.91 18.16 -11.32
N MET A 73 0.29 18.80 -12.32
CA MET A 73 -0.73 18.17 -13.15
C MET A 73 -0.17 17.05 -14.04
N THR A 74 1.08 17.15 -14.44
CA THR A 74 1.77 16.08 -15.17
C THR A 74 2.01 14.86 -14.27
N ALA A 75 2.39 15.08 -13.01
CA ALA A 75 2.50 14.02 -12.02
C ALA A 75 1.16 13.29 -11.81
N TYR A 76 0.07 14.05 -11.68
CA TYR A 76 -1.28 13.49 -11.56
C TYR A 76 -1.68 12.63 -12.75
N ARG A 77 -1.44 13.13 -13.96
CA ARG A 77 -1.75 12.40 -15.19
C ARG A 77 -0.98 11.08 -15.26
N ARG A 78 0.33 11.11 -15.02
CA ARG A 78 1.16 9.91 -15.00
C ARG A 78 0.71 8.90 -13.94
N MET A 79 0.25 9.36 -12.79
CA MET A 79 -0.32 8.50 -11.76
C MET A 79 -1.62 7.84 -12.24
N GLN A 80 -2.53 8.57 -12.87
CA GLN A 80 -3.78 8.04 -13.43
C GLN A 80 -3.55 7.04 -14.55
N GLU A 81 -2.57 7.29 -15.40
CA GLU A 81 -2.17 6.43 -16.50
C GLU A 81 -1.37 5.19 -16.04
N GLY A 82 -0.98 5.11 -14.77
CA GLY A 82 -0.14 4.03 -14.25
C GLY A 82 1.30 4.04 -14.79
N THR A 83 1.75 5.19 -15.31
CA THR A 83 3.10 5.36 -15.87
C THR A 83 4.09 5.97 -14.89
N LEU A 84 3.65 6.25 -13.66
CA LEU A 84 4.50 6.73 -12.57
C LEU A 84 5.05 5.55 -11.77
N GLU A 85 6.35 5.45 -11.67
CA GLU A 85 7.00 4.51 -10.77
C GLU A 85 7.21 5.17 -9.38
N GLY A 86 6.86 4.43 -8.33
CA GLY A 86 7.05 4.90 -6.95
C GLY A 86 6.10 6.03 -6.54
N ARG A 87 6.65 7.05 -5.92
CA ARG A 87 5.93 8.20 -5.36
C ARG A 87 6.27 9.48 -6.10
N ALA A 88 5.25 10.22 -6.55
CA ALA A 88 5.44 11.59 -7.00
C ALA A 88 5.60 12.52 -5.80
N VAL A 89 6.67 13.30 -5.79
CA VAL A 89 6.90 14.35 -4.79
C VAL A 89 6.95 15.69 -5.52
N ILE A 90 6.03 16.58 -5.17
CA ILE A 90 6.02 17.94 -5.69
C ILE A 90 6.94 18.78 -4.82
N VAL A 91 7.95 19.36 -5.45
CA VAL A 91 8.92 20.23 -4.77
C VAL A 91 8.58 21.68 -5.15
N PRO A 92 8.11 22.49 -4.18
CA PRO A 92 7.96 23.92 -4.41
C PRO A 92 9.34 24.54 -4.64
N GLY A 93 9.48 25.21 -5.75
CA GLY A 93 10.73 25.89 -6.12
C GLY A 93 10.90 27.23 -5.44
#